data_e34c6f2df54aaeb2236d22b860d25118
#
_entry.id   e34c6f2df54aaeb2236d22b860d25118
#
_cell.length_a   1.000
_cell.length_b   1.000
_cell.length_c   1.000
_cell.angle_alpha   90.00
_cell.angle_beta   90.00
_cell.angle_gamma   90.00
#
_symmetry.space_group_name_H-M   'P 1'
#
loop_
_entity.id
_entity.type
_entity.pdbx_description
1 polymer ?
#
loop_
_entity_poly.entity_id
_entity_poly.type
_entity_poly.pdbx_seq_one_letter_code
_entity_poly.pdbx_strand_id
1 'polypeptide(L)'
;MQSSVIGGAMLPHAPQFFTMPETEDRATVERVKTVAKEIGGRLKALKPDLWLIFANDHAEQYFHNVAPPFTVHVGASASGHFAGRDFHWEVPGEIGFEIVKGLYRQGFDPAFTSTAKIDYAMGIPLTHLGVEDPVLPISVNAYLPPQPTIERCYAFGEAVARVVTSLGLRSAVIASGGMSHYPGTERYAEPDLAWDEAALARLATGNLKSLIGYSEEELDRAGNIELRCWAAAAGMLGERTPDIVSMSPSWHHNYASLGWWGGPPAPAALHYPSIKPELVGLIEALHGLAHDTDRRASYLADRVAYAERFGLTAEQHAALVALDHNAIVAMGAHPLLPFLARMQVDRAGRS
;
A
#
# COMPACT_ATOMS: atom_id res chain seq x y z
N MET A 1 6.95 4.54 13.09
CA MET A 1 7.38 5.54 12.09
C MET A 1 6.17 5.88 11.23
N GLN A 2 5.95 7.15 10.97
CA GLN A 2 4.88 7.57 10.05
C GLN A 2 5.24 7.10 8.63
N SER A 3 4.25 6.61 7.86
CA SER A 3 4.48 6.19 6.47
C SER A 3 4.98 7.37 5.65
N SER A 4 6.08 7.18 4.93
CA SER A 4 6.64 8.21 4.03
C SER A 4 5.94 8.23 2.66
N VAL A 5 5.07 7.26 2.36
CA VAL A 5 4.22 7.28 1.16
C VAL A 5 2.99 8.14 1.46
N ILE A 6 3.04 9.40 1.00
CA ILE A 6 2.06 10.43 1.36
C ILE A 6 0.83 10.45 0.46
N GLY A 7 0.91 9.84 -0.71
CA GLY A 7 -0.20 9.72 -1.65
C GLY A 7 0.14 8.86 -2.85
N GLY A 8 -0.84 8.63 -3.70
CA GLY A 8 -0.63 7.87 -4.92
C GLY A 8 -1.78 7.90 -5.90
N ALA A 9 -1.54 7.32 -7.07
CA ALA A 9 -2.49 7.18 -8.16
C ALA A 9 -2.34 5.83 -8.86
N MET A 10 -3.45 5.26 -9.29
CA MET A 10 -3.50 4.16 -10.26
C MET A 10 -4.28 4.65 -11.48
N LEU A 11 -3.69 4.58 -12.66
CA LEU A 11 -4.22 5.23 -13.87
C LEU A 11 -4.04 4.34 -15.10
N PRO A 12 -4.99 4.41 -16.06
CA PRO A 12 -4.83 3.76 -17.35
C PRO A 12 -3.84 4.53 -18.24
N HIS A 13 -3.22 3.81 -19.18
CA HIS A 13 -2.30 4.38 -20.17
C HIS A 13 -2.69 4.07 -21.62
N ALA A 14 -3.96 3.92 -21.90
CA ALA A 14 -4.40 3.54 -23.23
C ALA A 14 -3.81 4.46 -24.33
N PRO A 15 -3.17 3.91 -25.39
CA PRO A 15 -2.59 4.71 -26.46
C PRO A 15 -3.61 5.61 -27.15
N GLN A 16 -4.89 5.24 -27.13
CA GLN A 16 -6.01 6.01 -27.67
C GLN A 16 -6.18 7.40 -27.04
N PHE A 17 -5.69 7.60 -25.84
CA PHE A 17 -5.70 8.93 -25.19
C PHE A 17 -4.92 9.99 -25.97
N PHE A 18 -3.93 9.56 -26.75
CA PHE A 18 -3.12 10.46 -27.58
C PHE A 18 -3.40 10.31 -29.07
N THR A 19 -3.65 9.10 -29.55
CA THR A 19 -3.93 8.85 -30.97
C THR A 19 -5.35 9.27 -31.38
N MET A 20 -6.31 9.24 -30.44
CA MET A 20 -7.72 9.65 -30.63
C MET A 20 -8.33 9.13 -31.94
N PRO A 21 -8.39 7.82 -32.17
CA PRO A 21 -9.01 7.27 -33.35
C PRO A 21 -10.53 7.58 -33.35
N GLU A 22 -11.16 7.55 -34.52
CA GLU A 22 -12.60 7.84 -34.67
C GLU A 22 -13.51 6.87 -33.89
N THR A 23 -13.01 5.68 -33.61
CA THR A 23 -13.70 4.66 -32.80
C THR A 23 -13.73 4.97 -31.31
N GLU A 24 -12.96 5.95 -30.84
CA GLU A 24 -12.88 6.28 -29.42
C GLU A 24 -13.88 7.38 -29.03
N ASP A 25 -14.57 7.20 -27.90
CA ASP A 25 -15.48 8.23 -27.37
C ASP A 25 -14.69 9.36 -26.70
N ARG A 26 -14.67 10.53 -27.33
CA ARG A 26 -14.00 11.73 -26.84
C ARG A 26 -14.46 12.13 -25.43
N ALA A 27 -15.75 11.97 -25.12
CA ALA A 27 -16.29 12.35 -23.82
C ALA A 27 -15.76 11.44 -22.72
N THR A 28 -15.63 10.14 -22.98
CA THR A 28 -15.01 9.18 -22.07
C THR A 28 -13.54 9.50 -21.82
N VAL A 29 -12.77 9.78 -22.87
CA VAL A 29 -11.35 10.14 -22.74
C VAL A 29 -11.18 11.44 -21.94
N GLU A 30 -12.00 12.46 -22.18
CA GLU A 30 -11.92 13.72 -21.43
C GLU A 30 -12.32 13.56 -19.96
N ARG A 31 -13.25 12.65 -19.62
CA ARG A 31 -13.54 12.30 -18.22
C ARG A 31 -12.31 11.70 -17.53
N VAL A 32 -11.64 10.73 -18.17
CA VAL A 32 -10.41 10.12 -17.64
C VAL A 32 -9.32 11.16 -17.41
N LYS A 33 -9.08 12.04 -18.38
CA LYS A 33 -8.10 13.15 -18.25
C LYS A 33 -8.45 14.10 -17.12
N THR A 34 -9.75 14.44 -16.96
CA THR A 34 -10.22 15.34 -15.91
C THR A 34 -9.95 14.74 -14.53
N VAL A 35 -10.27 13.46 -14.33
CA VAL A 35 -9.99 12.76 -13.08
C VAL A 35 -8.49 12.68 -12.81
N ALA A 36 -7.69 12.33 -13.81
CA ALA A 36 -6.23 12.27 -13.66
C ALA A 36 -5.64 13.64 -13.28
N LYS A 37 -6.11 14.72 -13.91
CA LYS A 37 -5.70 16.10 -13.58
C LYS A 37 -6.07 16.50 -12.15
N GLU A 38 -7.25 16.12 -11.69
CA GLU A 38 -7.66 16.34 -10.29
C GLU A 38 -6.71 15.62 -9.33
N ILE A 39 -6.48 14.31 -9.55
CA ILE A 39 -5.55 13.51 -8.73
C ILE A 39 -4.17 14.18 -8.72
N GLY A 40 -3.64 14.54 -9.88
CA GLY A 40 -2.34 15.21 -10.00
C GLY A 40 -2.24 16.50 -9.19
N GLY A 41 -3.26 17.35 -9.24
CA GLY A 41 -3.34 18.58 -8.45
C GLY A 41 -3.34 18.31 -6.94
N ARG A 42 -4.06 17.28 -6.49
CA ARG A 42 -4.08 16.85 -5.09
C ARG A 42 -2.72 16.33 -4.62
N LEU A 43 -2.08 15.47 -5.43
CA LEU A 43 -0.76 14.92 -5.10
C LEU A 43 0.33 16.00 -5.08
N LYS A 44 0.34 16.92 -6.03
CA LYS A 44 1.25 18.07 -6.04
C LYS A 44 1.10 18.94 -4.79
N ALA A 45 -0.12 19.14 -4.32
CA ALA A 45 -0.39 19.93 -3.10
C ALA A 45 0.23 19.29 -1.83
N LEU A 46 0.48 17.98 -1.83
CA LEU A 46 1.18 17.29 -0.75
C LEU A 46 2.69 17.58 -0.74
N LYS A 47 3.25 18.14 -1.80
CA LYS A 47 4.68 18.46 -1.98
C LYS A 47 5.57 17.22 -1.70
N PRO A 48 5.48 16.16 -2.51
CA PRO A 48 6.37 15.01 -2.35
C PRO A 48 7.82 15.39 -2.67
N ASP A 49 8.77 14.77 -1.96
CA ASP A 49 10.21 14.87 -2.25
C ASP A 49 10.62 13.94 -3.39
N LEU A 50 9.80 12.90 -3.64
CA LEU A 50 10.05 11.87 -4.63
C LEU A 50 8.75 11.43 -5.30
N TRP A 51 8.74 11.48 -6.63
CA TRP A 51 7.74 10.83 -7.45
C TRP A 51 8.26 9.49 -7.95
N LEU A 52 7.49 8.40 -7.78
CA LEU A 52 7.78 7.09 -8.34
C LEU A 52 6.65 6.67 -9.28
N ILE A 53 7.00 5.98 -10.37
CA ILE A 53 6.03 5.35 -11.25
C ILE A 53 6.37 3.88 -11.48
N PHE A 54 5.41 2.99 -11.21
CA PHE A 54 5.44 1.59 -11.65
C PHE A 54 4.65 1.47 -12.95
N ALA A 55 5.31 0.97 -13.99
CA ALA A 55 4.67 0.72 -15.28
C ALA A 55 5.30 -0.49 -15.97
N ASN A 56 4.55 -1.11 -16.85
CA ASN A 56 5.12 -2.09 -17.78
C ASN A 56 5.84 -1.36 -18.94
N ASP A 57 6.53 -2.13 -19.75
CA ASP A 57 7.16 -1.73 -20.99
C ASP A 57 6.55 -2.53 -22.14
N HIS A 58 6.18 -1.84 -23.23
CA HIS A 58 5.58 -2.48 -24.41
C HIS A 58 6.62 -2.81 -25.48
N ALA A 59 7.71 -3.47 -25.08
CA ALA A 59 8.85 -3.83 -25.91
C ALA A 59 9.63 -2.62 -26.49
N GLU A 60 9.60 -1.48 -25.82
CA GLU A 60 10.41 -0.31 -26.17
C GLU A 60 11.85 -0.44 -25.68
N GLN A 61 12.05 -0.96 -24.48
CA GLN A 61 13.36 -1.17 -23.88
C GLN A 61 13.65 -2.63 -23.58
N TYR A 62 12.64 -3.40 -23.18
CA TYR A 62 12.79 -4.79 -22.78
C TYR A 62 12.02 -5.73 -23.72
N PHE A 63 12.71 -6.76 -24.20
CA PHE A 63 12.11 -7.80 -25.02
C PHE A 63 12.78 -9.16 -24.71
N HIS A 64 12.59 -10.18 -25.54
CA HIS A 64 13.12 -11.54 -25.30
C HIS A 64 14.65 -11.62 -25.16
N ASN A 65 15.37 -10.59 -25.55
CA ASN A 65 16.82 -10.48 -25.33
C ASN A 65 17.18 -10.24 -23.86
N VAL A 66 16.39 -9.43 -23.15
CA VAL A 66 16.48 -9.16 -21.70
C VAL A 66 15.12 -8.74 -21.20
N ALA A 67 14.50 -9.53 -20.32
CA ALA A 67 13.19 -9.25 -19.74
C ALA A 67 13.23 -9.42 -18.20
N PRO A 68 13.83 -8.48 -17.46
CA PRO A 68 13.89 -8.58 -16.00
C PRO A 68 12.51 -8.36 -15.37
N PRO A 69 12.18 -9.03 -14.26
CA PRO A 69 10.90 -8.88 -13.60
C PRO A 69 10.67 -7.46 -13.08
N PHE A 70 11.73 -6.80 -12.60
CA PHE A 70 11.74 -5.42 -12.14
C PHE A 70 13.00 -4.70 -12.58
N THR A 71 12.87 -3.44 -13.00
CA THR A 71 14.04 -2.59 -13.32
C THR A 71 13.89 -1.21 -12.73
N VAL A 72 14.88 -0.76 -11.96
CA VAL A 72 14.96 0.60 -11.43
C VAL A 72 15.79 1.45 -12.38
N HIS A 73 15.28 2.61 -12.78
CA HIS A 73 16.01 3.54 -13.64
C HIS A 73 16.90 4.45 -12.78
N VAL A 74 18.19 4.44 -13.06
CA VAL A 74 19.22 5.14 -12.25
C VAL A 74 20.03 6.15 -13.05
N GLY A 75 19.62 6.46 -14.28
CA GLY A 75 20.21 7.52 -15.11
C GLY A 75 19.78 8.91 -14.63
N ALA A 76 20.33 9.95 -15.27
CA ALA A 76 19.98 11.34 -14.96
C ALA A 76 18.66 11.79 -15.59
N SER A 77 18.21 11.13 -16.65
CA SER A 77 16.97 11.44 -17.35
C SER A 77 16.36 10.21 -18.00
N ALA A 78 15.08 10.31 -18.31
CA ALA A 78 14.33 9.32 -19.06
C ALA A 78 13.57 10.03 -20.19
N SER A 79 13.62 9.48 -21.39
CA SER A 79 13.02 10.09 -22.59
C SER A 79 12.31 9.04 -23.44
N GLY A 80 11.31 9.49 -24.20
CA GLY A 80 10.55 8.64 -25.12
C GLY A 80 9.77 9.46 -26.12
N HIS A 81 9.13 8.78 -27.05
CA HIS A 81 8.28 9.40 -28.06
C HIS A 81 7.06 8.53 -28.35
N PHE A 82 5.87 9.12 -28.36
CA PHE A 82 4.67 8.40 -28.75
C PHE A 82 3.62 9.34 -29.35
N ALA A 83 3.00 8.94 -30.43
CA ALA A 83 1.91 9.66 -31.12
C ALA A 83 2.24 11.15 -31.37
N GLY A 84 3.46 11.45 -31.85
CA GLY A 84 3.92 12.81 -32.17
C GLY A 84 4.24 13.67 -30.93
N ARG A 85 4.39 13.06 -29.74
CA ARG A 85 4.72 13.73 -28.48
C ARG A 85 6.01 13.20 -27.93
N ASP A 86 6.91 14.09 -27.55
CA ASP A 86 8.14 13.76 -26.86
C ASP A 86 7.89 13.74 -25.35
N PHE A 87 8.47 12.74 -24.67
CA PHE A 87 8.51 12.63 -23.24
C PHE A 87 9.91 12.89 -22.74
N HIS A 88 10.02 13.64 -21.66
CA HIS A 88 11.29 13.86 -20.99
C HIS A 88 11.05 14.20 -19.52
N TRP A 89 11.69 13.45 -18.62
CA TRP A 89 11.76 13.75 -17.19
C TRP A 89 13.17 13.59 -16.68
N GLU A 90 13.56 14.43 -15.74
CA GLU A 90 14.72 14.18 -14.90
C GLU A 90 14.46 12.97 -14.01
N VAL A 91 15.52 12.19 -13.76
CA VAL A 91 15.45 10.99 -12.90
C VAL A 91 16.39 11.21 -11.71
N PRO A 92 15.91 11.04 -10.47
CA PRO A 92 16.76 11.13 -9.28
C PRO A 92 17.59 9.84 -9.13
N GLY A 93 18.57 9.64 -10.03
CA GLY A 93 19.31 8.40 -10.21
C GLY A 93 20.07 7.94 -8.97
N GLU A 94 20.60 8.88 -8.16
CA GLU A 94 21.25 8.55 -6.89
C GLU A 94 20.28 7.91 -5.89
N ILE A 95 19.05 8.45 -5.80
CA ILE A 95 17.98 7.84 -4.99
C ILE A 95 17.63 6.47 -5.55
N GLY A 96 17.55 6.33 -6.88
CA GLY A 96 17.33 5.05 -7.54
C GLY A 96 18.38 4.00 -7.13
N PHE A 97 19.67 4.37 -7.08
CA PHE A 97 20.74 3.48 -6.62
C PHE A 97 20.60 3.09 -5.13
N GLU A 98 20.23 4.04 -4.26
CA GLU A 98 19.98 3.72 -2.85
C GLU A 98 18.81 2.75 -2.71
N ILE A 99 17.76 2.90 -3.54
CA ILE A 99 16.64 1.97 -3.59
C ILE A 99 17.12 0.58 -4.03
N VAL A 100 17.90 0.45 -5.10
CA VAL A 100 18.46 -0.84 -5.54
C VAL A 100 19.26 -1.50 -4.40
N LYS A 101 20.18 -0.78 -3.76
CA LYS A 101 20.98 -1.29 -2.64
C LYS A 101 20.10 -1.73 -1.46
N GLY A 102 19.07 -0.97 -1.16
CA GLY A 102 18.12 -1.29 -0.11
C GLY A 102 17.29 -2.53 -0.42
N LEU A 103 16.91 -2.72 -1.67
CA LEU A 103 16.17 -3.89 -2.16
C LEU A 103 17.03 -5.17 -2.09
N TYR A 104 18.31 -5.11 -2.48
CA TYR A 104 19.23 -6.25 -2.34
C TYR A 104 19.33 -6.73 -0.89
N ARG A 105 19.36 -5.81 0.08
CA ARG A 105 19.37 -6.16 1.52
C ARG A 105 18.06 -6.81 1.99
N GLN A 106 16.99 -6.70 1.21
CA GLN A 106 15.67 -7.26 1.51
C GLN A 106 15.33 -8.50 0.67
N GLY A 107 16.31 -9.06 -0.08
CA GLY A 107 16.14 -10.26 -0.88
C GLY A 107 15.38 -10.04 -2.20
N PHE A 108 15.39 -8.79 -2.71
CA PHE A 108 14.97 -8.48 -4.06
C PHE A 108 16.17 -8.11 -4.91
N ASP A 109 16.25 -8.69 -6.10
CA ASP A 109 17.35 -8.48 -7.04
C ASP A 109 16.83 -7.81 -8.34
N PRO A 110 16.35 -6.55 -8.28
CA PRO A 110 15.93 -5.85 -9.48
C PRO A 110 17.13 -5.60 -10.39
N ALA A 111 16.89 -5.62 -11.70
CA ALA A 111 17.81 -5.00 -12.62
C ALA A 111 17.83 -3.48 -12.39
N PHE A 112 18.87 -2.81 -12.87
CA PHE A 112 18.89 -1.36 -12.97
C PHE A 112 19.47 -0.93 -14.31
N THR A 113 19.06 0.25 -14.78
CA THR A 113 19.55 0.80 -16.05
C THR A 113 19.85 2.29 -15.91
N SER A 114 20.96 2.73 -16.52
CA SER A 114 21.33 4.16 -16.62
C SER A 114 20.75 4.83 -17.88
N THR A 115 20.14 4.04 -18.77
CA THR A 115 19.48 4.55 -19.98
C THR A 115 18.00 4.18 -19.92
N ALA A 116 17.14 5.17 -19.72
CA ALA A 116 15.70 4.94 -19.60
C ALA A 116 14.99 5.42 -20.87
N LYS A 117 14.28 4.50 -21.49
CA LYS A 117 13.24 4.84 -22.47
C LYS A 117 11.89 4.96 -21.74
N ILE A 118 11.21 6.06 -21.96
CA ILE A 118 9.84 6.25 -21.49
C ILE A 118 8.89 5.68 -22.54
N ASP A 119 8.31 4.54 -22.20
CA ASP A 119 7.17 3.99 -22.91
C ASP A 119 5.93 4.86 -22.68
N TYR A 120 4.95 4.80 -23.57
CA TYR A 120 3.68 5.51 -23.38
C TYR A 120 2.95 5.07 -22.10
N ALA A 121 3.21 3.87 -21.58
CA ALA A 121 2.70 3.42 -20.29
C ALA A 121 3.17 4.30 -19.12
N MET A 122 4.31 4.94 -19.22
CA MET A 122 4.77 5.95 -18.25
C MET A 122 4.39 7.36 -18.70
N GLY A 123 4.57 7.66 -19.99
CA GLY A 123 4.39 9.00 -20.53
C GLY A 123 2.96 9.53 -20.43
N ILE A 124 1.96 8.68 -20.69
CA ILE A 124 0.54 9.09 -20.66
C ILE A 124 0.09 9.46 -19.23
N PRO A 125 0.25 8.60 -18.19
CA PRO A 125 -0.21 8.96 -16.84
C PRO A 125 0.52 10.18 -16.28
N LEU A 126 1.84 10.28 -16.47
CA LEU A 126 2.62 11.42 -16.00
C LEU A 126 2.14 12.73 -16.65
N THR A 127 1.86 12.70 -17.95
CA THR A 127 1.31 13.86 -18.69
C THR A 127 -0.07 14.23 -18.19
N HIS A 128 -0.97 13.26 -17.99
CA HIS A 128 -2.35 13.52 -17.54
C HIS A 128 -2.41 14.03 -16.09
N LEU A 129 -1.53 13.53 -15.19
CA LEU A 129 -1.36 14.05 -13.84
C LEU A 129 -0.70 15.45 -13.84
N GLY A 130 -0.07 15.84 -14.95
CA GLY A 130 0.71 17.06 -15.08
C GLY A 130 1.97 17.05 -14.22
N VAL A 131 2.62 15.90 -14.01
CA VAL A 131 3.87 15.80 -13.27
C VAL A 131 5.01 16.38 -14.12
N GLU A 132 5.67 17.40 -13.61
CA GLU A 132 6.82 18.07 -14.23
C GLU A 132 8.09 17.89 -13.38
N ASP A 133 7.94 17.48 -12.12
CA ASP A 133 9.02 17.21 -11.18
C ASP A 133 9.83 15.97 -11.61
N PRO A 134 11.05 15.78 -11.10
CA PRO A 134 11.82 14.56 -11.32
C PRO A 134 11.06 13.31 -10.89
N VAL A 135 11.07 12.28 -11.74
CA VAL A 135 10.35 11.01 -11.52
C VAL A 135 11.33 9.86 -11.51
N LEU A 136 11.18 8.92 -10.59
CA LEU A 136 11.89 7.66 -10.60
C LEU A 136 11.04 6.57 -11.28
N PRO A 137 11.37 6.19 -12.52
CA PRO A 137 10.68 5.09 -13.19
C PRO A 137 11.15 3.74 -12.63
N ILE A 138 10.20 2.86 -12.40
CA ILE A 138 10.42 1.45 -12.05
C ILE A 138 9.58 0.59 -12.99
N SER A 139 10.25 -0.13 -13.89
CA SER A 139 9.56 -1.03 -14.80
C SER A 139 9.22 -2.34 -14.11
N VAL A 140 8.00 -2.81 -14.33
CA VAL A 140 7.47 -4.10 -13.89
C VAL A 140 7.16 -4.91 -15.14
N ASN A 141 7.71 -6.11 -15.28
CA ASN A 141 7.36 -6.99 -16.41
C ASN A 141 5.95 -7.55 -16.22
N ALA A 142 4.96 -6.82 -16.68
CA ALA A 142 3.57 -7.29 -16.72
C ALA A 142 3.18 -7.89 -18.08
N TYR A 143 4.01 -7.70 -19.12
CA TYR A 143 3.66 -7.99 -20.50
C TYR A 143 4.31 -9.27 -21.05
N LEU A 144 5.60 -9.51 -20.80
CA LEU A 144 6.34 -10.65 -21.37
C LEU A 144 6.41 -11.84 -20.41
N PRO A 145 5.81 -13.00 -20.72
CA PRO A 145 5.96 -14.19 -19.89
C PRO A 145 7.42 -14.72 -19.91
N PRO A 146 7.91 -15.25 -18.75
CA PRO A 146 7.24 -15.36 -17.46
C PRO A 146 7.22 -14.03 -16.72
N GLN A 147 6.03 -13.62 -16.26
CA GLN A 147 5.87 -12.44 -15.44
C GLN A 147 6.10 -12.76 -13.94
N PRO A 148 6.48 -11.77 -13.11
CA PRO A 148 6.42 -11.93 -11.67
C PRO A 148 4.97 -12.14 -11.19
N THR A 149 4.75 -12.95 -10.16
CA THR A 149 3.43 -13.11 -9.57
C THR A 149 2.93 -11.78 -9.00
N ILE A 150 1.62 -11.60 -8.93
CA ILE A 150 1.04 -10.37 -8.38
C ILE A 150 1.41 -10.18 -6.90
N GLU A 151 1.51 -11.28 -6.13
CA GLU A 151 2.00 -11.26 -4.75
C GLU A 151 3.45 -10.76 -4.67
N ARG A 152 4.33 -11.21 -5.59
CA ARG A 152 5.70 -10.73 -5.66
C ARG A 152 5.79 -9.25 -6.00
N CYS A 153 4.91 -8.76 -6.87
CA CYS A 153 4.82 -7.34 -7.19
C CYS A 153 4.39 -6.51 -5.97
N TYR A 154 3.41 -6.97 -5.21
CA TYR A 154 2.97 -6.34 -3.97
C TYR A 154 4.11 -6.28 -2.94
N ALA A 155 4.76 -7.41 -2.68
CA ALA A 155 5.89 -7.50 -1.75
C ALA A 155 7.09 -6.63 -2.19
N PHE A 156 7.33 -6.50 -3.50
CA PHE A 156 8.31 -5.58 -4.05
C PHE A 156 7.98 -4.13 -3.71
N GLY A 157 6.73 -3.72 -3.88
CA GLY A 157 6.24 -2.39 -3.48
C GLY A 157 6.44 -2.11 -1.99
N GLU A 158 6.10 -3.08 -1.12
CA GLU A 158 6.38 -2.96 0.33
C GLU A 158 7.87 -2.77 0.62
N ALA A 159 8.73 -3.48 -0.10
CA ALA A 159 10.18 -3.35 0.05
C ALA A 159 10.68 -1.97 -0.39
N VAL A 160 10.18 -1.44 -1.52
CA VAL A 160 10.47 -0.06 -1.97
C VAL A 160 10.02 0.95 -0.93
N ALA A 161 8.81 0.82 -0.38
CA ALA A 161 8.29 1.72 0.66
C ALA A 161 9.18 1.74 1.90
N ARG A 162 9.68 0.58 2.36
CA ARG A 162 10.61 0.48 3.49
C ARG A 162 11.92 1.22 3.22
N VAL A 163 12.48 1.09 1.99
CA VAL A 163 13.70 1.82 1.62
C VAL A 163 13.45 3.33 1.59
N VAL A 164 12.40 3.79 0.90
CA VAL A 164 12.03 5.21 0.82
C VAL A 164 11.82 5.80 2.22
N THR A 165 11.17 5.04 3.12
CA THR A 165 11.01 5.44 4.52
C THR A 165 12.34 5.56 5.24
N SER A 166 13.29 4.64 5.01
CA SER A 166 14.62 4.69 5.63
C SER A 166 15.47 5.86 5.14
N LEU A 167 15.20 6.35 3.93
CA LEU A 167 15.83 7.54 3.36
C LEU A 167 15.19 8.85 3.87
N GLY A 168 14.09 8.78 4.60
CA GLY A 168 13.39 9.96 5.12
C GLY A 168 12.62 10.76 4.06
N LEU A 169 12.38 10.17 2.88
CA LEU A 169 11.74 10.86 1.75
C LEU A 169 10.22 10.73 1.80
N ARG A 170 9.51 11.83 1.56
CA ARG A 170 8.06 11.86 1.37
C ARG A 170 7.76 11.55 -0.10
N SER A 171 7.11 10.44 -0.38
CA SER A 171 6.91 9.99 -1.76
C SER A 171 5.45 9.98 -2.19
N ALA A 172 5.21 10.31 -3.47
CA ALA A 172 4.00 10.02 -4.19
C ALA A 172 4.26 8.85 -5.15
N VAL A 173 3.39 7.84 -5.14
CA VAL A 173 3.52 6.66 -5.99
C VAL A 173 2.44 6.65 -7.07
N ILE A 174 2.84 6.37 -8.30
CA ILE A 174 1.97 6.22 -9.45
C ILE A 174 2.08 4.77 -9.91
N ALA A 175 0.95 4.12 -10.21
CA ALA A 175 0.93 2.90 -10.98
C ALA A 175 0.19 3.12 -12.29
N SER A 176 0.79 2.64 -13.34
CA SER A 176 0.25 2.69 -14.68
C SER A 176 -0.22 1.32 -15.11
N GLY A 177 -1.43 1.23 -15.61
CA GLY A 177 -2.04 -0.01 -16.10
C GLY A 177 -3.52 0.17 -16.32
N GLY A 178 -4.04 -0.52 -17.29
CA GLY A 178 -5.47 -0.61 -17.51
C GLY A 178 -6.10 -1.73 -16.70
N MET A 179 -7.42 -1.69 -16.62
CA MET A 179 -8.19 -2.87 -16.29
C MET A 179 -8.37 -3.74 -17.53
N SER A 180 -9.42 -4.56 -17.60
CA SER A 180 -9.52 -5.58 -18.63
C SER A 180 -9.40 -5.03 -20.05
N HIS A 181 -8.50 -5.60 -20.81
CA HIS A 181 -8.31 -5.37 -22.24
C HIS A 181 -7.50 -6.52 -22.84
N TYR A 182 -7.68 -6.77 -24.13
CA TYR A 182 -7.09 -7.94 -24.81
C TYR A 182 -6.44 -7.53 -26.14
N PRO A 183 -5.40 -6.67 -26.12
CA PRO A 183 -4.79 -6.16 -27.36
C PRO A 183 -4.22 -7.29 -28.20
N GLY A 184 -4.54 -7.25 -29.50
CA GLY A 184 -4.05 -8.24 -30.47
C GLY A 184 -4.73 -9.60 -30.43
N THR A 185 -5.78 -9.79 -29.65
CA THR A 185 -6.57 -11.02 -29.58
C THR A 185 -7.96 -10.86 -30.22
N GLU A 186 -8.67 -11.98 -30.45
CA GLU A 186 -10.05 -11.98 -30.91
C GLU A 186 -11.03 -11.34 -29.92
N ARG A 187 -10.66 -11.29 -28.62
CA ARG A 187 -11.45 -10.68 -27.54
C ARG A 187 -11.23 -9.17 -27.41
N TYR A 188 -10.56 -8.53 -28.32
CA TYR A 188 -10.20 -7.11 -28.18
C TYR A 188 -11.39 -6.17 -27.88
N ALA A 189 -12.58 -6.47 -28.41
CA ALA A 189 -13.79 -5.70 -28.17
C ALA A 189 -14.67 -6.21 -27.01
N GLU A 190 -14.12 -7.06 -26.13
CA GLU A 190 -14.86 -7.76 -25.08
C GLU A 190 -14.18 -7.61 -23.71
N PRO A 191 -14.02 -6.37 -23.18
CA PRO A 191 -13.45 -6.20 -21.82
C PRO A 191 -14.37 -6.84 -20.77
N ASP A 192 -13.77 -7.47 -19.75
CA ASP A 192 -14.50 -8.13 -18.67
C ASP A 192 -14.90 -7.13 -17.57
N LEU A 193 -15.91 -6.30 -17.89
CA LEU A 193 -16.36 -5.23 -17.00
C LEU A 193 -16.86 -5.76 -15.64
N ALA A 194 -17.49 -6.93 -15.61
CA ALA A 194 -18.03 -7.50 -14.37
C ALA A 194 -16.91 -7.90 -13.40
N TRP A 195 -15.83 -8.48 -13.93
CA TRP A 195 -14.65 -8.80 -13.14
C TRP A 195 -13.98 -7.53 -12.61
N ASP A 196 -13.85 -6.52 -13.45
CA ASP A 196 -13.26 -5.23 -13.11
C ASP A 196 -14.05 -4.50 -12.01
N GLU A 197 -15.38 -4.46 -12.12
CA GLU A 197 -16.26 -3.89 -11.09
C GLU A 197 -16.07 -4.59 -9.73
N ALA A 198 -15.98 -5.91 -9.72
CA ALA A 198 -15.75 -6.68 -8.50
C ALA A 198 -14.37 -6.42 -7.89
N ALA A 199 -13.33 -6.27 -8.72
CA ALA A 199 -11.98 -5.92 -8.27
C ALA A 199 -11.93 -4.48 -7.71
N LEU A 200 -12.49 -3.51 -8.43
CA LEU A 200 -12.56 -2.10 -8.00
C LEU A 200 -13.35 -1.93 -6.71
N ALA A 201 -14.45 -2.67 -6.52
CA ALA A 201 -15.24 -2.61 -5.30
C ALA A 201 -14.41 -2.99 -4.06
N ARG A 202 -13.50 -3.97 -4.18
CA ARG A 202 -12.57 -4.33 -3.10
C ARG A 202 -11.53 -3.24 -2.84
N LEU A 203 -10.94 -2.68 -3.89
CA LEU A 203 -9.98 -1.60 -3.77
C LEU A 203 -10.60 -0.34 -3.18
N ALA A 204 -11.84 -0.03 -3.53
CA ALA A 204 -12.60 1.12 -3.03
C ALA A 204 -12.84 1.07 -1.51
N THR A 205 -12.85 -0.12 -0.90
CA THR A 205 -12.92 -0.26 0.57
C THR A 205 -11.59 -0.05 1.27
N GLY A 206 -10.50 0.11 0.54
CA GLY A 206 -9.13 0.19 1.08
C GLY A 206 -8.43 -1.16 1.21
N ASN A 207 -9.07 -2.26 0.80
CA ASN A 207 -8.46 -3.59 0.80
C ASN A 207 -7.56 -3.78 -0.43
N LEU A 208 -6.44 -3.05 -0.46
CA LEU A 208 -5.47 -3.11 -1.57
C LEU A 208 -4.77 -4.46 -1.64
N LYS A 209 -4.62 -5.13 -0.50
CA LYS A 209 -4.03 -6.46 -0.42
C LYS A 209 -4.88 -7.54 -1.11
N SER A 210 -6.16 -7.26 -1.39
CA SER A 210 -7.00 -8.19 -2.16
C SER A 210 -6.44 -8.53 -3.56
N LEU A 211 -5.56 -7.69 -4.10
CA LEU A 211 -4.88 -7.96 -5.38
C LEU A 211 -4.05 -9.24 -5.35
N ILE A 212 -3.40 -9.58 -4.23
CA ILE A 212 -2.55 -10.79 -4.15
C ILE A 212 -3.33 -12.10 -4.22
N GLY A 213 -4.64 -12.05 -4.11
CA GLY A 213 -5.51 -13.23 -4.21
C GLY A 213 -5.75 -13.72 -5.63
N TYR A 214 -5.33 -12.99 -6.66
CA TYR A 214 -5.53 -13.39 -8.05
C TYR A 214 -4.39 -14.26 -8.57
N SER A 215 -4.73 -15.37 -9.21
CA SER A 215 -3.76 -16.22 -9.90
C SER A 215 -3.33 -15.63 -11.25
N GLU A 216 -2.24 -16.15 -11.81
CA GLU A 216 -1.76 -15.73 -13.13
C GLU A 216 -2.80 -16.04 -14.23
N GLU A 217 -3.46 -17.19 -14.14
CA GLU A 217 -4.52 -17.60 -15.06
C GLU A 217 -5.78 -16.74 -14.96
N GLU A 218 -6.10 -16.27 -13.75
CA GLU A 218 -7.22 -15.33 -13.55
C GLU A 218 -6.92 -13.99 -14.19
N LEU A 219 -5.71 -13.45 -13.98
CA LEU A 219 -5.30 -12.18 -14.57
C LEU A 219 -5.24 -12.25 -16.10
N ASP A 220 -4.70 -13.33 -16.66
CA ASP A 220 -4.63 -13.54 -18.10
C ASP A 220 -6.04 -13.66 -18.70
N ARG A 221 -6.88 -14.52 -18.13
CA ARG A 221 -8.26 -14.70 -18.60
C ARG A 221 -9.11 -13.45 -18.52
N ALA A 222 -8.92 -12.64 -17.47
CA ALA A 222 -9.62 -11.37 -17.28
C ALA A 222 -9.00 -10.21 -18.08
N GLY A 223 -7.88 -10.41 -18.79
CA GLY A 223 -7.18 -9.36 -19.51
C GLY A 223 -6.59 -8.27 -18.59
N ASN A 224 -6.25 -8.65 -17.35
CA ASN A 224 -5.83 -7.75 -16.28
C ASN A 224 -4.35 -7.95 -15.87
N ILE A 225 -3.50 -8.32 -16.84
CA ILE A 225 -2.08 -8.62 -16.58
C ILE A 225 -1.31 -7.42 -15.97
N GLU A 226 -1.72 -6.20 -16.27
CA GLU A 226 -1.09 -4.95 -15.82
C GLU A 226 -1.41 -4.60 -14.35
N LEU A 227 -2.35 -5.28 -13.71
CA LEU A 227 -2.57 -5.15 -12.27
C LEU A 227 -1.34 -5.49 -11.43
N ARG A 228 -0.32 -6.10 -12.02
CA ARG A 228 1.01 -6.26 -11.42
C ARG A 228 1.67 -4.93 -11.06
N CYS A 229 1.51 -3.91 -11.91
CA CYS A 229 1.96 -2.55 -11.62
C CYS A 229 1.16 -1.91 -10.47
N TRP A 230 -0.17 -2.12 -10.48
CA TRP A 230 -1.04 -1.66 -9.39
C TRP A 230 -0.71 -2.35 -8.06
N ALA A 231 -0.39 -3.64 -8.09
CA ALA A 231 0.01 -4.39 -6.90
C ALA A 231 1.31 -3.83 -6.29
N ALA A 232 2.29 -3.43 -7.12
CA ALA A 232 3.49 -2.78 -6.61
C ALA A 232 3.19 -1.44 -5.92
N ALA A 233 2.34 -0.60 -6.50
CA ALA A 233 1.92 0.64 -5.85
C ALA A 233 1.05 0.38 -4.60
N ALA A 234 0.18 -0.64 -4.63
CA ALA A 234 -0.61 -1.05 -3.48
C ALA A 234 0.26 -1.48 -2.30
N GLY A 235 1.34 -2.22 -2.56
CA GLY A 235 2.34 -2.59 -1.55
C GLY A 235 3.02 -1.37 -0.92
N MET A 236 3.27 -0.30 -1.69
CA MET A 236 3.78 0.96 -1.15
C MET A 236 2.75 1.73 -0.33
N LEU A 237 1.50 1.81 -0.82
CA LEU A 237 0.42 2.55 -0.18
C LEU A 237 -0.03 1.90 1.13
N GLY A 238 0.01 0.56 1.21
CA GLY A 238 -0.63 -0.19 2.28
C GLY A 238 -2.16 -0.08 2.22
N GLU A 239 -2.84 -0.66 3.19
CA GLU A 239 -4.30 -0.66 3.28
C GLU A 239 -4.84 0.75 3.52
N ARG A 240 -5.36 1.38 2.47
CA ARG A 240 -5.88 2.76 2.48
C ARG A 240 -7.07 2.89 1.55
N THR A 241 -8.14 3.47 2.06
CA THR A 241 -9.30 3.84 1.22
C THR A 241 -8.89 4.93 0.24
N PRO A 242 -9.16 4.79 -1.07
CA PRO A 242 -8.92 5.85 -2.04
C PRO A 242 -9.86 7.03 -1.80
N ASP A 243 -9.36 8.25 -2.02
CA ASP A 243 -10.17 9.48 -1.95
C ASP A 243 -11.04 9.65 -3.20
N ILE A 244 -10.65 9.05 -4.33
CA ILE A 244 -11.42 8.99 -5.56
C ILE A 244 -11.28 7.62 -6.22
N VAL A 245 -12.39 7.13 -6.76
CA VAL A 245 -12.48 5.94 -7.64
C VAL A 245 -13.33 6.33 -8.82
N SER A 246 -12.84 6.13 -10.03
CA SER A 246 -13.54 6.38 -11.26
C SER A 246 -13.39 5.20 -12.22
N MET A 247 -14.46 4.81 -12.87
CA MET A 247 -14.48 3.81 -13.92
C MET A 247 -15.16 4.38 -15.15
N SER A 248 -14.54 4.28 -16.30
CA SER A 248 -15.03 4.79 -17.56
C SER A 248 -14.84 3.73 -18.65
N PRO A 249 -15.81 2.82 -18.82
CA PRO A 249 -15.72 1.76 -19.82
C PRO A 249 -15.67 2.32 -21.24
N SER A 250 -14.79 1.76 -22.06
CA SER A 250 -14.73 1.89 -23.51
C SER A 250 -15.11 0.56 -24.13
N TRP A 251 -15.25 0.54 -25.44
CA TRP A 251 -15.63 -0.66 -26.20
C TRP A 251 -14.54 -1.76 -26.20
N HIS A 252 -13.30 -1.42 -25.86
CA HIS A 252 -12.16 -2.34 -25.88
C HIS A 252 -11.34 -2.34 -24.59
N HIS A 253 -11.67 -1.48 -23.64
CA HIS A 253 -10.85 -1.28 -22.45
C HIS A 253 -11.70 -0.69 -21.33
N ASN A 254 -11.45 -1.06 -20.11
CA ASN A 254 -12.04 -0.40 -18.96
C ASN A 254 -11.05 0.58 -18.34
N TYR A 255 -11.31 1.87 -18.48
CA TYR A 255 -10.46 2.93 -17.94
C TYR A 255 -10.83 3.20 -16.48
N ALA A 256 -10.02 2.70 -15.56
CA ALA A 256 -10.20 2.95 -14.14
C ALA A 256 -9.09 3.83 -13.58
N SER A 257 -9.46 4.75 -12.69
CA SER A 257 -8.55 5.66 -12.02
C SER A 257 -8.86 5.70 -10.53
N LEU A 258 -7.82 5.56 -9.70
CA LEU A 258 -7.91 5.70 -8.26
C LEU A 258 -6.86 6.72 -7.79
N GLY A 259 -7.18 7.46 -6.72
CA GLY A 259 -6.26 8.46 -6.15
C GLY A 259 -6.32 8.47 -4.63
N TRP A 260 -5.17 8.68 -3.99
CA TRP A 260 -4.98 8.75 -2.54
C TRP A 260 -4.21 10.01 -2.18
N TRP A 261 -4.79 10.88 -1.37
CA TRP A 261 -4.15 12.09 -0.80
C TRP A 261 -4.52 12.32 0.66
N GLY A 262 -5.50 11.59 1.19
CA GLY A 262 -5.75 11.48 2.62
C GLY A 262 -4.59 10.77 3.32
N GLY A 263 -4.34 11.07 4.58
CA GLY A 263 -3.33 10.38 5.39
C GLY A 263 -3.66 8.88 5.56
N PRO A 264 -2.68 8.06 5.98
CA PRO A 264 -2.98 6.68 6.34
C PRO A 264 -4.05 6.65 7.43
N PRO A 265 -4.93 5.62 7.45
CA PRO A 265 -5.89 5.47 8.52
C PRO A 265 -5.18 5.44 9.88
N ALA A 266 -5.84 5.96 10.90
CA ALA A 266 -5.35 5.79 12.27
C ALA A 266 -5.19 4.29 12.55
N PRO A 267 -4.12 3.88 13.26
CA PRO A 267 -3.97 2.48 13.64
C PRO A 267 -5.25 2.00 14.34
N ALA A 268 -5.81 0.88 13.90
CA ALA A 268 -6.95 0.29 14.58
C ALA A 268 -6.58 0.01 16.04
N ALA A 269 -7.44 0.39 16.98
CA ALA A 269 -7.27 0.01 18.37
C ALA A 269 -7.31 -1.51 18.47
N LEU A 270 -6.20 -2.12 18.90
CA LEU A 270 -6.14 -3.56 19.09
C LEU A 270 -7.07 -3.95 20.25
N HIS A 271 -7.90 -4.95 20.04
CA HIS A 271 -8.74 -5.51 21.11
C HIS A 271 -7.90 -6.13 22.22
N TYR A 272 -6.77 -6.72 21.86
CA TYR A 272 -5.73 -7.23 22.77
C TYR A 272 -4.41 -6.48 22.53
N PRO A 273 -4.17 -5.37 23.25
CA PRO A 273 -2.97 -4.58 23.05
C PRO A 273 -1.71 -5.30 23.50
N SER A 274 -0.57 -4.95 22.92
CA SER A 274 0.73 -5.40 23.39
C SER A 274 1.02 -4.84 24.79
N ILE A 275 1.69 -5.63 25.62
CA ILE A 275 2.09 -5.22 26.95
C ILE A 275 3.08 -4.04 26.85
N LYS A 276 2.80 -2.96 27.56
CA LYS A 276 3.69 -1.82 27.70
C LYS A 276 4.61 -2.01 28.92
N PRO A 277 5.90 -1.60 28.87
CA PRO A 277 6.82 -1.77 29.98
C PRO A 277 6.33 -1.21 31.31
N GLU A 278 5.63 -0.06 31.29
CA GLU A 278 5.06 0.59 32.47
C GLU A 278 3.90 -0.17 33.12
N LEU A 279 3.36 -1.18 32.45
CA LEU A 279 2.28 -2.02 32.99
C LEU A 279 2.78 -3.33 33.62
N VAL A 280 4.06 -3.64 33.54
CA VAL A 280 4.60 -4.93 33.98
C VAL A 280 4.27 -5.20 35.45
N GLY A 281 4.42 -4.23 36.35
CA GLY A 281 4.07 -4.39 37.76
C GLY A 281 2.58 -4.67 37.99
N LEU A 282 1.71 -3.95 37.28
CA LEU A 282 0.25 -4.17 37.35
C LEU A 282 -0.13 -5.56 36.81
N ILE A 283 0.50 -5.99 35.70
CA ILE A 283 0.28 -7.30 35.11
C ILE A 283 0.74 -8.41 36.05
N GLU A 284 1.92 -8.25 36.70
CA GLU A 284 2.42 -9.20 37.70
C GLU A 284 1.47 -9.33 38.89
N ALA A 285 0.96 -8.20 39.39
CA ALA A 285 -0.02 -8.20 40.47
C ALA A 285 -1.30 -8.96 40.09
N LEU A 286 -1.86 -8.66 38.91
CA LEU A 286 -3.08 -9.31 38.42
C LEU A 286 -2.87 -10.81 38.14
N HIS A 287 -1.72 -11.18 37.58
CA HIS A 287 -1.35 -12.58 37.36
C HIS A 287 -1.28 -13.33 38.69
N GLY A 288 -0.67 -12.73 39.73
CA GLY A 288 -0.67 -13.28 41.08
C GLY A 288 -2.08 -13.53 41.61
N LEU A 289 -2.99 -12.55 41.45
CA LEU A 289 -4.39 -12.72 41.87
C LEU A 289 -5.10 -13.83 41.08
N ALA A 290 -4.79 -13.99 39.81
CA ALA A 290 -5.41 -15.01 38.96
C ALA A 290 -4.93 -16.44 39.30
N HIS A 291 -3.65 -16.63 39.66
CA HIS A 291 -3.03 -17.96 39.68
C HIS A 291 -2.45 -18.40 41.03
N ASP A 292 -2.28 -17.48 42.00
CA ASP A 292 -1.63 -17.75 43.26
C ASP A 292 -2.60 -17.55 44.44
N THR A 293 -2.81 -18.63 45.25
CA THR A 293 -3.72 -18.64 46.39
C THR A 293 -3.26 -17.74 47.54
N ASP A 294 -1.92 -17.71 47.80
CA ASP A 294 -1.38 -16.93 48.90
C ASP A 294 -1.39 -15.43 48.58
N ARG A 295 -1.13 -15.08 47.31
CA ARG A 295 -1.26 -13.69 46.82
C ARG A 295 -2.72 -13.21 46.88
N ARG A 296 -3.70 -14.05 46.56
CA ARG A 296 -5.11 -13.72 46.75
C ARG A 296 -5.48 -13.52 48.21
N ALA A 297 -5.02 -14.42 49.11
CA ALA A 297 -5.25 -14.28 50.53
C ALA A 297 -4.66 -12.97 51.07
N SER A 298 -3.44 -12.63 50.66
CA SER A 298 -2.79 -11.36 51.00
C SER A 298 -3.57 -10.15 50.50
N TYR A 299 -4.09 -10.19 49.26
CA TYR A 299 -4.93 -9.13 48.70
C TYR A 299 -6.28 -8.97 49.46
N LEU A 300 -6.89 -10.07 49.80
CA LEU A 300 -8.17 -10.06 50.55
C LEU A 300 -7.97 -9.55 51.99
N ALA A 301 -6.78 -9.80 52.60
CA ALA A 301 -6.45 -9.30 53.91
C ALA A 301 -6.20 -7.78 53.92
N ASP A 302 -5.42 -7.29 52.95
CA ASP A 302 -5.11 -5.85 52.80
C ASP A 302 -4.75 -5.53 51.32
N ARG A 303 -5.72 -4.93 50.62
CA ARG A 303 -5.57 -4.60 49.20
C ARG A 303 -4.55 -3.52 48.94
N VAL A 304 -4.42 -2.56 49.87
CA VAL A 304 -3.50 -1.44 49.75
C VAL A 304 -2.04 -1.96 49.92
N ALA A 305 -1.79 -2.69 50.96
CA ALA A 305 -0.48 -3.28 51.22
C ALA A 305 -0.06 -4.30 50.14
N TYR A 306 -1.00 -4.99 49.54
CA TYR A 306 -0.72 -5.85 48.39
C TYR A 306 -0.28 -5.03 47.17
N ALA A 307 -0.97 -3.94 46.82
CA ALA A 307 -0.66 -3.11 45.67
C ALA A 307 0.68 -2.36 45.79
N GLU A 308 1.10 -1.97 46.99
CA GLU A 308 2.38 -1.28 47.28
C GLU A 308 3.65 -2.10 46.87
N ARG A 309 3.50 -3.42 46.70
CA ARG A 309 4.63 -4.30 46.36
C ARG A 309 5.10 -4.21 44.90
N PHE A 310 4.35 -3.56 44.02
CA PHE A 310 4.53 -3.67 42.55
C PHE A 310 5.04 -2.40 41.88
N GLY A 311 5.39 -1.36 42.64
CA GLY A 311 5.93 -0.11 42.09
C GLY A 311 4.97 0.59 41.12
N LEU A 312 3.68 0.58 41.42
CA LEU A 312 2.60 1.11 40.60
C LEU A 312 2.52 2.63 40.63
N THR A 313 2.05 3.24 39.54
CA THR A 313 1.60 4.65 39.56
C THR A 313 0.38 4.78 40.46
N ALA A 314 0.05 6.01 40.90
CA ALA A 314 -1.12 6.27 41.74
C ALA A 314 -2.43 5.78 41.09
N GLU A 315 -2.53 5.95 39.77
CA GLU A 315 -3.70 5.50 38.99
C GLU A 315 -3.78 3.96 38.92
N GLN A 316 -2.65 3.29 38.62
CA GLN A 316 -2.55 1.82 38.61
C GLN A 316 -2.85 1.22 39.99
N HIS A 317 -2.30 1.85 41.02
CA HIS A 317 -2.53 1.44 42.39
C HIS A 317 -4.03 1.51 42.77
N ALA A 318 -4.67 2.63 42.49
CA ALA A 318 -6.11 2.80 42.76
C ALA A 318 -6.96 1.77 42.00
N ALA A 319 -6.65 1.54 40.72
CA ALA A 319 -7.35 0.57 39.88
C ALA A 319 -7.16 -0.86 40.38
N LEU A 320 -5.95 -1.25 40.83
CA LEU A 320 -5.69 -2.55 41.39
C LEU A 320 -6.38 -2.77 42.73
N VAL A 321 -6.35 -1.80 43.64
CA VAL A 321 -7.02 -1.85 44.94
C VAL A 321 -8.54 -2.05 44.77
N ALA A 322 -9.14 -1.32 43.82
CA ALA A 322 -10.56 -1.46 43.49
C ALA A 322 -10.85 -2.72 42.65
N LEU A 323 -9.81 -3.30 42.06
CA LEU A 323 -9.90 -4.32 41.00
C LEU A 323 -10.83 -3.88 39.88
N ASP A 324 -10.68 -2.61 39.44
CA ASP A 324 -11.54 -2.00 38.41
C ASP A 324 -11.12 -2.51 37.02
N HIS A 325 -11.93 -3.43 36.48
CA HIS A 325 -11.70 -4.05 35.19
C HIS A 325 -11.55 -3.01 34.06
N ASN A 326 -12.47 -2.04 34.04
CA ASN A 326 -12.53 -1.08 32.94
C ASN A 326 -11.35 -0.09 32.98
N ALA A 327 -11.01 0.39 34.18
CA ALA A 327 -9.84 1.25 34.35
C ALA A 327 -8.53 0.52 33.96
N ILE A 328 -8.36 -0.72 34.40
CA ILE A 328 -7.19 -1.54 34.09
C ILE A 328 -7.06 -1.81 32.59
N VAL A 329 -8.17 -2.13 31.90
CA VAL A 329 -8.18 -2.32 30.44
C VAL A 329 -7.91 -1.02 29.70
N ALA A 330 -8.46 0.11 30.16
CA ALA A 330 -8.23 1.43 29.56
C ALA A 330 -6.74 1.86 29.62
N MET A 331 -5.99 1.43 30.64
CA MET A 331 -4.53 1.62 30.72
C MET A 331 -3.75 0.79 29.69
N GLY A 332 -4.39 -0.21 29.07
CA GLY A 332 -3.78 -1.08 28.04
C GLY A 332 -3.40 -2.48 28.54
N ALA A 333 -3.88 -2.90 29.69
CA ALA A 333 -3.74 -4.29 30.13
C ALA A 333 -4.63 -5.23 29.31
N HIS A 334 -4.15 -6.46 29.07
CA HIS A 334 -4.97 -7.47 28.37
C HIS A 334 -6.22 -7.79 29.19
N PRO A 335 -7.43 -7.69 28.63
CA PRO A 335 -8.70 -7.77 29.38
C PRO A 335 -8.92 -9.10 30.10
N LEU A 336 -8.29 -10.18 29.65
CA LEU A 336 -8.37 -11.49 30.32
C LEU A 336 -7.76 -11.46 31.74
N LEU A 337 -6.72 -10.68 31.99
CA LEU A 337 -6.02 -10.65 33.27
C LEU A 337 -6.90 -10.10 34.43
N PRO A 338 -7.46 -8.89 34.32
CA PRO A 338 -8.35 -8.37 35.35
C PRO A 338 -9.64 -9.20 35.46
N PHE A 339 -10.10 -9.83 34.37
CA PHE A 339 -11.24 -10.74 34.41
C PHE A 339 -10.95 -11.98 35.26
N LEU A 340 -9.83 -12.66 35.00
CA LEU A 340 -9.42 -13.85 35.80
C LEU A 340 -9.12 -13.50 37.24
N ALA A 341 -8.39 -12.39 37.48
CA ALA A 341 -8.11 -11.91 38.82
C ALA A 341 -9.41 -11.69 39.63
N ARG A 342 -10.39 -10.97 39.03
CA ARG A 342 -11.68 -10.72 39.63
C ARG A 342 -12.44 -12.01 39.96
N MET A 343 -12.54 -12.89 38.97
CA MET A 343 -13.25 -14.20 39.16
C MET A 343 -12.64 -15.00 40.30
N GLN A 344 -11.32 -15.06 40.42
CA GLN A 344 -10.65 -15.84 41.47
C GLN A 344 -10.72 -15.18 42.86
N VAL A 345 -10.66 -13.85 42.91
CA VAL A 345 -10.82 -13.09 44.17
C VAL A 345 -12.26 -13.24 44.69
N ASP A 346 -13.27 -13.09 43.82
CA ASP A 346 -14.67 -13.24 44.19
C ASP A 346 -14.98 -14.67 44.67
N ARG A 347 -14.33 -15.68 44.07
CA ARG A 347 -14.47 -17.08 44.51
C ARG A 347 -13.84 -17.31 45.90
N ALA A 348 -12.64 -16.79 46.11
CA ALA A 348 -11.95 -16.93 47.40
C ALA A 348 -12.62 -16.15 48.56
N GLY A 349 -13.29 -15.02 48.26
CA GLY A 349 -14.04 -14.26 49.26
C GLY A 349 -15.38 -14.86 49.69
N ARG A 350 -15.85 -15.91 49.01
CA ARG A 350 -17.09 -16.66 49.33
C ARG A 350 -16.82 -17.96 50.09
N SER A 351 -15.59 -18.41 50.11
CA SER A 351 -15.11 -19.59 50.87
C SER A 351 -14.59 -19.17 52.23
#